data_13b3af6c1d07fc4765ecb721249305fe
#
_entry.id   13b3af6c1d07fc4765ecb721249305fe
#
_cell.length_a   1.000
_cell.length_b   1.000
_cell.length_c   1.000
_cell.angle_alpha   90.00
_cell.angle_beta   90.00
_cell.angle_gamma   90.00
#
_symmetry.space_group_name_H-M   'P 1'
#
loop_
_entity.id
_entity.type
_entity.pdbx_description
1 polymer ?
#
loop_
_entity_poly.entity_id
_entity_poly.type
_entity_poly.pdbx_seq_one_letter_code
_entity_poly.pdbx_strand_id
1 'polypeptide(L)'
;ALVTRKDSGITKVADLKGKTVAVTKGTDPYFLLLQALKQEGISASDLTIQNLQHADGRTALDNGQVNAWSGLDPIMAAAEVESGDVLFYRNLNFNTYGFLNATEKFIQSNPTAAQTIVDVYEYARAWAKKNPEEAVKIVEEESGIKHETAQVVMERTHLDIDPVPGAKQVEVLKGVGPILVESGDVPSQSDVDKALNSIVDDQFAKKADSAAVEKIAKVVEK
;
A
#
# COMPACT_ATOMS: atom_id res chain seq x y z
N ALA A 1 6.78 -4.10 -3.02
CA ALA A 1 7.93 -5.01 -3.17
C ALA A 1 9.23 -4.27 -3.44
N LEU A 2 10.36 -4.96 -3.26
CA LEU A 2 11.64 -4.54 -3.82
C LEU A 2 11.77 -5.13 -5.24
N VAL A 3 12.05 -4.26 -6.20
CA VAL A 3 12.04 -4.54 -7.63
C VAL A 3 13.42 -4.29 -8.22
N THR A 4 13.85 -5.13 -9.15
CA THR A 4 15.09 -4.97 -9.88
C THR A 4 14.93 -5.45 -11.32
N ARG A 5 15.83 -5.00 -12.22
CA ARG A 5 15.84 -5.53 -13.58
C ARG A 5 16.26 -7.00 -13.59
N LYS A 6 15.69 -7.77 -14.51
CA LYS A 6 15.97 -9.23 -14.66
C LYS A 6 17.44 -9.59 -14.84
N ASP A 7 18.24 -8.68 -15.36
CA ASP A 7 19.67 -8.85 -15.65
C ASP A 7 20.60 -8.26 -14.58
N SER A 8 20.03 -7.77 -13.46
CA SER A 8 20.78 -7.07 -12.42
C SER A 8 21.71 -7.95 -11.57
N GLY A 9 21.42 -9.24 -11.50
CA GLY A 9 22.09 -10.19 -10.58
C GLY A 9 21.65 -10.04 -9.10
N ILE A 10 20.71 -9.14 -8.78
CA ILE A 10 20.15 -8.99 -7.43
C ILE A 10 19.02 -10.00 -7.24
N THR A 11 19.14 -10.85 -6.22
CA THR A 11 18.18 -11.93 -5.94
C THR A 11 17.65 -11.91 -4.50
N LYS A 12 18.28 -11.17 -3.61
CA LYS A 12 17.94 -11.08 -2.18
C LYS A 12 18.31 -9.70 -1.61
N VAL A 13 17.75 -9.36 -0.46
CA VAL A 13 17.96 -8.06 0.21
C VAL A 13 19.43 -7.81 0.50
N ALA A 14 20.19 -8.85 0.87
CA ALA A 14 21.62 -8.71 1.15
C ALA A 14 22.46 -8.20 -0.05
N ASP A 15 21.99 -8.42 -1.28
CA ASP A 15 22.67 -7.98 -2.49
C ASP A 15 22.57 -6.45 -2.70
N LEU A 16 21.72 -5.77 -1.90
CA LEU A 16 21.57 -4.30 -1.95
C LEU A 16 22.72 -3.54 -1.31
N LYS A 17 23.58 -4.20 -0.53
CA LYS A 17 24.72 -3.53 0.13
C LYS A 17 25.62 -2.86 -0.90
N GLY A 18 25.90 -1.57 -0.72
CA GLY A 18 26.68 -0.74 -1.65
C GLY A 18 25.96 -0.35 -2.93
N LYS A 19 24.64 -0.66 -3.07
CA LYS A 19 23.84 -0.35 -4.25
C LYS A 19 23.05 0.93 -4.09
N THR A 20 22.57 1.46 -5.21
CA THR A 20 21.64 2.60 -5.25
C THR A 20 20.22 2.09 -5.36
N VAL A 21 19.36 2.52 -4.45
CA VAL A 21 17.94 2.12 -4.38
C VAL A 21 17.06 3.37 -4.42
N ALA A 22 16.10 3.39 -5.36
CA ALA A 22 15.09 4.42 -5.42
C ALA A 22 13.91 4.07 -4.51
N VAL A 23 13.39 5.05 -3.78
CA VAL A 23 12.17 4.91 -2.96
C VAL A 23 11.61 6.28 -2.61
N THR A 24 10.30 6.40 -2.48
CA THR A 24 9.64 7.61 -1.96
C THR A 24 9.64 7.56 -0.44
N LYS A 25 10.40 8.44 0.23
CA LYS A 25 10.45 8.50 1.70
C LYS A 25 9.09 8.80 2.31
N GLY A 26 8.83 8.23 3.49
CA GLY A 26 7.56 8.42 4.22
C GLY A 26 6.38 7.63 3.65
N THR A 27 6.61 6.66 2.78
CA THR A 27 5.57 5.81 2.16
C THR A 27 5.74 4.34 2.53
N ASP A 28 4.73 3.51 2.27
CA ASP A 28 4.78 2.06 2.52
C ASP A 28 6.00 1.38 1.89
N PRO A 29 6.39 1.68 0.63
CA PRO A 29 7.64 1.16 0.05
C PRO A 29 8.90 1.53 0.84
N TYR A 30 8.94 2.72 1.44
CA TYR A 30 10.05 3.13 2.29
C TYR A 30 10.13 2.29 3.56
N PHE A 31 8.99 2.08 4.21
CA PHE A 31 8.92 1.24 5.41
C PHE A 31 9.24 -0.22 5.10
N LEU A 32 8.79 -0.74 3.94
CA LEU A 32 9.16 -2.08 3.47
C LEU A 32 10.68 -2.22 3.32
N LEU A 33 11.33 -1.26 2.64
CA LEU A 33 12.77 -1.27 2.43
C LEU A 33 13.52 -1.29 3.77
N LEU A 34 13.20 -0.37 4.69
CA LEU A 34 13.90 -0.27 5.97
C LEU A 34 13.70 -1.50 6.86
N GLN A 35 12.50 -2.07 6.88
CA GLN A 35 12.23 -3.31 7.61
C GLN A 35 12.97 -4.51 7.00
N ALA A 36 13.01 -4.61 5.65
CA ALA A 36 13.75 -5.65 4.96
C ALA A 36 15.26 -5.59 5.27
N LEU A 37 15.83 -4.39 5.20
CA LEU A 37 17.26 -4.16 5.57
C LEU A 37 17.51 -4.55 7.03
N LYS A 38 16.64 -4.15 7.95
CA LYS A 38 16.76 -4.49 9.37
C LYS A 38 16.74 -5.99 9.63
N GLN A 39 15.90 -6.75 8.92
CA GLN A 39 15.87 -8.22 9.02
C GLN A 39 17.19 -8.86 8.62
N GLU A 40 17.88 -8.29 7.64
CA GLU A 40 19.20 -8.77 7.17
C GLU A 40 20.39 -8.16 7.95
N GLY A 41 20.13 -7.33 8.97
CA GLY A 41 21.17 -6.65 9.73
C GLY A 41 21.96 -5.62 8.90
N ILE A 42 21.34 -5.05 7.87
CA ILE A 42 21.93 -4.06 6.98
C ILE A 42 21.47 -2.66 7.40
N SER A 43 22.40 -1.72 7.54
CA SER A 43 22.07 -0.32 7.78
C SER A 43 21.59 0.36 6.49
N ALA A 44 20.63 1.28 6.62
CA ALA A 44 20.26 2.13 5.49
C ALA A 44 21.44 2.95 4.93
N SER A 45 22.43 3.25 5.78
CA SER A 45 23.69 3.90 5.38
C SER A 45 24.64 3.02 4.54
N ASP A 46 24.39 1.71 4.49
CA ASP A 46 25.14 0.79 3.62
C ASP A 46 24.66 0.87 2.15
N LEU A 47 23.60 1.63 1.88
CA LEU A 47 23.02 1.86 0.56
C LEU A 47 23.08 3.36 0.19
N THR A 48 22.99 3.65 -1.10
CA THR A 48 22.65 5.00 -1.58
C THR A 48 21.16 5.06 -1.84
N ILE A 49 20.40 5.69 -0.94
CA ILE A 49 18.95 5.84 -1.09
C ILE A 49 18.65 7.12 -1.85
N GLN A 50 18.03 6.99 -3.03
CA GLN A 50 17.50 8.11 -3.81
C GLN A 50 16.01 8.30 -3.50
N ASN A 51 15.67 9.49 -2.98
CA ASN A 51 14.28 9.85 -2.74
C ASN A 51 13.63 10.32 -4.04
N LEU A 52 12.91 9.43 -4.72
CA LEU A 52 12.21 9.68 -5.98
C LEU A 52 10.72 9.32 -5.81
N GLN A 53 9.85 10.05 -6.52
CA GLN A 53 8.44 9.65 -6.62
C GLN A 53 8.32 8.29 -7.30
N HIS A 54 7.23 7.56 -7.05
CA HIS A 54 7.09 6.17 -7.49
C HIS A 54 7.31 5.97 -8.99
N ALA A 55 6.73 6.82 -9.84
CA ALA A 55 6.91 6.75 -11.29
C ALA A 55 8.34 7.08 -11.72
N ASP A 56 8.97 8.08 -11.07
CA ASP A 56 10.36 8.46 -11.33
C ASP A 56 11.33 7.36 -10.88
N GLY A 57 11.02 6.71 -9.74
CA GLY A 57 11.79 5.57 -9.22
C GLY A 57 11.79 4.38 -10.19
N ARG A 58 10.62 4.05 -10.78
CA ARG A 58 10.54 3.06 -11.84
C ARG A 58 11.36 3.49 -13.06
N THR A 59 11.17 4.71 -13.54
CA THR A 59 11.91 5.24 -14.70
C THR A 59 13.43 5.19 -14.47
N ALA A 60 13.89 5.50 -13.27
CA ALA A 60 15.30 5.41 -12.90
C ALA A 60 15.81 3.96 -12.93
N LEU A 61 14.98 2.99 -12.51
CA LEU A 61 15.29 1.56 -12.61
C LEU A 61 15.40 1.12 -14.07
N ASP A 62 14.40 1.42 -14.89
CA ASP A 62 14.34 1.06 -16.30
C ASP A 62 15.56 1.59 -17.07
N ASN A 63 16.00 2.82 -16.74
CA ASN A 63 17.18 3.47 -17.35
C ASN A 63 18.52 3.02 -16.73
N GLY A 64 18.52 2.13 -15.74
CA GLY A 64 19.74 1.67 -15.06
C GLY A 64 20.44 2.72 -14.19
N GLN A 65 19.76 3.80 -13.84
CA GLN A 65 20.27 4.85 -12.95
C GLN A 65 20.30 4.41 -11.48
N VAL A 66 19.45 3.46 -11.13
CA VAL A 66 19.43 2.78 -9.83
C VAL A 66 19.50 1.27 -10.02
N ASN A 67 19.95 0.55 -8.99
CA ASN A 67 20.08 -0.91 -9.04
C ASN A 67 18.78 -1.62 -8.64
N ALA A 68 17.99 -0.99 -7.78
CA ALA A 68 16.69 -1.47 -7.33
C ALA A 68 15.75 -0.30 -7.04
N TRP A 69 14.47 -0.61 -6.97
CA TRP A 69 13.41 0.31 -6.60
C TRP A 69 12.47 -0.36 -5.59
N SER A 70 12.11 0.35 -4.54
CA SER A 70 11.03 -0.07 -3.65
C SER A 70 9.73 0.54 -4.13
N GLY A 71 8.85 -0.30 -4.66
CA GLY A 71 7.65 0.12 -5.39
C GLY A 71 6.36 -0.42 -4.83
N LEU A 72 5.27 0.10 -5.40
CA LEU A 72 3.88 -0.28 -5.11
C LEU A 72 3.07 -0.41 -6.41
N ASP A 73 1.96 -1.13 -6.33
CA ASP A 73 1.01 -1.25 -7.44
C ASP A 73 0.22 0.07 -7.63
N PRO A 74 -0.20 0.38 -8.86
CA PRO A 74 -0.09 -0.43 -10.09
C PRO A 74 1.26 -0.33 -10.82
N ILE A 75 2.15 0.60 -10.45
CA ILE A 75 3.42 0.85 -11.16
C ILE A 75 4.32 -0.38 -11.09
N MET A 76 4.31 -1.10 -9.96
CA MET A 76 5.07 -2.32 -9.75
C MET A 76 4.59 -3.47 -10.67
N ALA A 77 3.28 -3.66 -10.80
CA ALA A 77 2.72 -4.64 -11.73
C ALA A 77 3.07 -4.29 -13.19
N ALA A 78 3.02 -3.01 -13.55
CA ALA A 78 3.43 -2.55 -14.87
C ALA A 78 4.93 -2.81 -15.13
N ALA A 79 5.80 -2.66 -14.13
CA ALA A 79 7.23 -2.98 -14.27
C ALA A 79 7.46 -4.46 -14.56
N GLU A 80 6.73 -5.37 -13.90
CA GLU A 80 6.80 -6.81 -14.24
C GLU A 80 6.27 -7.12 -15.62
N VAL A 81 5.07 -6.64 -15.94
CA VAL A 81 4.37 -7.00 -17.20
C VAL A 81 5.05 -6.39 -18.41
N GLU A 82 5.48 -5.12 -18.32
CA GLU A 82 5.98 -4.37 -19.47
C GLU A 82 7.50 -4.48 -19.66
N SER A 83 8.27 -4.49 -18.56
CA SER A 83 9.74 -4.49 -18.59
C SER A 83 10.33 -5.88 -18.27
N GLY A 84 9.53 -6.78 -17.70
CA GLY A 84 9.99 -8.09 -17.23
C GLY A 84 10.87 -7.95 -15.98
N ASP A 85 10.65 -6.91 -15.18
CA ASP A 85 11.35 -6.69 -13.94
C ASP A 85 10.97 -7.73 -12.89
N VAL A 86 11.84 -7.94 -11.91
CA VAL A 86 11.72 -9.00 -10.93
C VAL A 86 11.42 -8.41 -9.54
N LEU A 87 10.33 -8.87 -8.94
CA LEU A 87 10.03 -8.61 -7.53
C LEU A 87 10.85 -9.59 -6.68
N PHE A 88 12.07 -9.22 -6.31
CA PHE A 88 12.96 -10.14 -5.60
C PHE A 88 12.70 -10.23 -4.08
N TYR A 89 11.89 -9.30 -3.53
CA TYR A 89 11.48 -9.36 -2.13
C TYR A 89 10.07 -8.81 -1.92
N ARG A 90 9.25 -9.59 -1.23
CA ARG A 90 7.92 -9.20 -0.73
C ARG A 90 7.72 -9.76 0.68
N ASN A 91 7.05 -9.00 1.54
CA ASN A 91 6.69 -9.48 2.87
C ASN A 91 5.33 -8.90 3.29
N LEU A 92 4.29 -9.73 3.27
CA LEU A 92 2.92 -9.33 3.62
C LEU A 92 2.73 -9.08 5.13
N ASN A 93 3.69 -9.47 5.98
CA ASN A 93 3.65 -9.19 7.42
C ASN A 93 4.10 -7.75 7.76
N PHE A 94 4.67 -7.02 6.79
CA PHE A 94 4.95 -5.61 6.92
C PHE A 94 3.69 -4.78 6.60
N ASN A 95 3.80 -3.47 6.53
CA ASN A 95 2.63 -2.66 6.25
C ASN A 95 2.16 -2.84 4.80
N THR A 96 0.99 -3.44 4.61
CA THR A 96 0.37 -3.70 3.31
C THR A 96 -1.13 -3.37 3.30
N TYR A 97 -1.66 -2.83 4.40
CA TYR A 97 -3.07 -2.44 4.49
C TYR A 97 -3.31 -1.09 3.85
N GLY A 98 -4.35 -1.00 3.01
CA GLY A 98 -4.98 0.26 2.67
C GLY A 98 -5.95 0.68 3.78
N PHE A 99 -5.88 1.94 4.21
CA PHE A 99 -6.76 2.47 5.25
C PHE A 99 -7.65 3.58 4.69
N LEU A 100 -8.91 3.56 5.07
CA LEU A 100 -9.80 4.70 4.88
C LEU A 100 -9.59 5.66 6.05
N ASN A 101 -9.12 6.86 5.77
CA ASN A 101 -8.78 7.86 6.77
C ASN A 101 -9.75 9.04 6.74
N ALA A 102 -10.07 9.57 7.90
CA ALA A 102 -10.82 10.81 8.05
C ALA A 102 -10.29 11.61 9.24
N THR A 103 -10.46 12.93 9.22
CA THR A 103 -10.14 13.77 10.38
C THR A 103 -11.19 13.58 11.47
N GLU A 104 -10.79 13.67 12.75
CA GLU A 104 -11.71 13.63 13.88
C GLU A 104 -12.83 14.69 13.74
N LYS A 105 -12.48 15.88 13.29
CA LYS A 105 -13.44 16.96 13.05
C LYS A 105 -14.50 16.56 12.02
N PHE A 106 -14.10 15.87 10.91
CA PHE A 106 -15.06 15.40 9.91
C PHE A 106 -16.02 14.36 10.51
N ILE A 107 -15.47 13.38 11.22
CA ILE A 107 -16.24 12.30 11.86
C ILE A 107 -17.25 12.87 12.85
N GLN A 108 -16.83 13.81 13.72
CA GLN A 108 -17.69 14.44 14.71
C GLN A 108 -18.79 15.31 14.11
N SER A 109 -18.46 16.06 13.06
CA SER A 109 -19.41 16.98 12.41
C SER A 109 -20.34 16.29 11.42
N ASN A 110 -19.96 15.15 10.85
CA ASN A 110 -20.65 14.47 9.77
C ASN A 110 -20.72 12.95 9.96
N PRO A 111 -21.21 12.43 11.11
CA PRO A 111 -21.18 10.99 11.39
C PRO A 111 -21.99 10.17 10.39
N THR A 112 -23.11 10.71 9.89
CA THR A 112 -23.91 10.05 8.85
C THR A 112 -23.15 9.92 7.53
N ALA A 113 -22.44 10.98 7.11
CA ALA A 113 -21.62 10.93 5.91
C ALA A 113 -20.45 9.95 6.07
N ALA A 114 -19.81 9.92 7.24
CA ALA A 114 -18.76 8.94 7.54
C ALA A 114 -19.28 7.50 7.42
N GLN A 115 -20.47 7.19 7.97
CA GLN A 115 -21.09 5.88 7.83
C GLN A 115 -21.38 5.55 6.37
N THR A 116 -21.99 6.48 5.63
CA THR A 116 -22.32 6.27 4.20
C THR A 116 -21.06 5.96 3.39
N ILE A 117 -19.96 6.66 3.63
CA ILE A 117 -18.68 6.39 2.95
C ILE A 117 -18.21 4.96 3.24
N VAL A 118 -18.24 4.54 4.51
CA VAL A 118 -17.84 3.17 4.89
C VAL A 118 -18.76 2.12 4.26
N ASP A 119 -20.07 2.36 4.23
CA ASP A 119 -21.05 1.47 3.59
C ASP A 119 -20.78 1.30 2.08
N VAL A 120 -20.44 2.40 1.38
CA VAL A 120 -20.08 2.39 -0.05
C VAL A 120 -18.78 1.62 -0.29
N TYR A 121 -17.76 1.81 0.54
CA TYR A 121 -16.52 1.03 0.45
C TYR A 121 -16.75 -0.46 0.65
N GLU A 122 -17.56 -0.84 1.63
CA GLU A 122 -17.91 -2.24 1.87
C GLU A 122 -18.75 -2.83 0.72
N TYR A 123 -19.69 -2.05 0.17
CA TYR A 123 -20.42 -2.42 -1.04
C TYR A 123 -19.48 -2.67 -2.22
N ALA A 124 -18.57 -1.73 -2.51
CA ALA A 124 -17.62 -1.84 -3.60
C ALA A 124 -16.71 -3.07 -3.44
N ARG A 125 -16.21 -3.31 -2.21
CA ARG A 125 -15.42 -4.50 -1.89
C ARG A 125 -16.20 -5.80 -2.11
N ALA A 126 -17.43 -5.87 -1.63
CA ALA A 126 -18.29 -7.04 -1.78
C ALA A 126 -18.67 -7.27 -3.26
N TRP A 127 -18.90 -6.20 -4.01
CA TRP A 127 -19.19 -6.24 -5.43
C TRP A 127 -17.98 -6.74 -6.23
N ALA A 128 -16.78 -6.19 -6.00
CA ALA A 128 -15.56 -6.60 -6.70
C ALA A 128 -15.22 -8.08 -6.47
N LYS A 129 -15.46 -8.60 -5.27
CA LYS A 129 -15.32 -10.05 -4.97
C LYS A 129 -16.27 -10.92 -5.79
N LYS A 130 -17.47 -10.45 -6.10
CA LYS A 130 -18.48 -11.19 -6.88
C LYS A 130 -18.28 -11.02 -8.39
N ASN A 131 -17.65 -9.93 -8.82
CA ASN A 131 -17.50 -9.54 -10.22
C ASN A 131 -16.01 -9.24 -10.54
N PRO A 132 -15.13 -10.24 -10.42
CA PRO A 132 -13.68 -10.01 -10.52
C PRO A 132 -13.24 -9.51 -11.90
N GLU A 133 -13.86 -9.99 -13.00
CA GLU A 133 -13.52 -9.57 -14.35
C GLU A 133 -13.95 -8.12 -14.62
N GLU A 134 -15.12 -7.73 -14.14
CA GLU A 134 -15.59 -6.35 -14.23
C GLU A 134 -14.75 -5.40 -13.35
N ALA A 135 -14.32 -5.86 -12.18
CA ALA A 135 -13.42 -5.09 -11.32
C ALA A 135 -12.07 -4.82 -12.00
N VAL A 136 -11.52 -5.79 -12.72
CA VAL A 136 -10.31 -5.59 -13.55
C VAL A 136 -10.54 -4.53 -14.61
N LYS A 137 -11.67 -4.56 -15.33
CA LYS A 137 -12.00 -3.55 -16.35
C LYS A 137 -12.12 -2.13 -15.76
N ILE A 138 -12.76 -2.00 -14.61
CA ILE A 138 -12.85 -0.71 -13.92
C ILE A 138 -11.46 -0.19 -13.55
N VAL A 139 -10.59 -1.05 -13.00
CA VAL A 139 -9.21 -0.67 -12.67
C VAL A 139 -8.42 -0.27 -13.92
N GLU A 140 -8.58 -0.99 -15.03
CA GLU A 140 -7.98 -0.66 -16.32
C GLU A 140 -8.44 0.72 -16.81
N GLU A 141 -9.76 0.95 -16.87
CA GLU A 141 -10.35 2.19 -17.38
C GLU A 141 -10.02 3.40 -16.51
N GLU A 142 -10.17 3.29 -15.19
CA GLU A 142 -9.95 4.40 -14.26
C GLU A 142 -8.48 4.75 -14.06
N SER A 143 -7.57 3.77 -14.18
CA SER A 143 -6.13 3.98 -14.00
C SER A 143 -5.39 4.24 -15.32
N GLY A 144 -6.01 3.93 -16.47
CA GLY A 144 -5.37 4.02 -17.78
C GLY A 144 -4.21 3.04 -17.98
N ILE A 145 -4.17 1.96 -17.18
CA ILE A 145 -3.15 0.89 -17.29
C ILE A 145 -3.63 -0.20 -18.25
N LYS A 146 -2.70 -1.04 -18.73
CA LYS A 146 -3.04 -2.17 -19.61
C LYS A 146 -3.83 -3.23 -18.86
N HIS A 147 -4.67 -3.96 -19.59
CA HIS A 147 -5.50 -5.04 -19.03
C HIS A 147 -4.69 -6.05 -18.22
N GLU A 148 -3.57 -6.54 -18.76
CA GLU A 148 -2.70 -7.51 -18.09
C GLU A 148 -2.12 -6.95 -16.79
N THR A 149 -1.82 -5.66 -16.76
CA THR A 149 -1.36 -4.98 -15.54
C THR A 149 -2.49 -4.90 -14.50
N ALA A 150 -3.71 -4.53 -14.93
CA ALA A 150 -4.88 -4.48 -14.06
C ALA A 150 -5.22 -5.85 -13.47
N GLN A 151 -5.09 -6.92 -14.25
CA GLN A 151 -5.24 -8.30 -13.79
C GLN A 151 -4.27 -8.61 -12.64
N VAL A 152 -2.97 -8.34 -12.85
CA VAL A 152 -1.94 -8.60 -11.83
C VAL A 152 -2.20 -7.79 -10.55
N VAL A 153 -2.64 -6.53 -10.67
CA VAL A 153 -3.02 -5.70 -9.52
C VAL A 153 -4.17 -6.33 -8.74
N MET A 154 -5.23 -6.75 -9.44
CA MET A 154 -6.42 -7.33 -8.80
C MET A 154 -6.13 -8.70 -8.18
N GLU A 155 -5.32 -9.55 -8.80
CA GLU A 155 -4.87 -10.83 -8.24
C GLU A 155 -4.09 -10.68 -6.93
N ARG A 156 -3.40 -9.55 -6.75
CA ARG A 156 -2.64 -9.23 -5.54
C ARG A 156 -3.47 -8.53 -4.47
N THR A 157 -4.63 -8.00 -4.84
CA THR A 157 -5.48 -7.25 -3.93
C THR A 157 -6.34 -8.20 -3.10
N HIS A 158 -6.02 -8.33 -1.82
CA HIS A 158 -6.73 -9.19 -0.90
C HIS A 158 -8.03 -8.52 -0.40
N LEU A 159 -9.14 -8.76 -1.11
CA LEU A 159 -10.47 -8.23 -0.77
C LEU A 159 -11.22 -9.07 0.29
N ASP A 160 -10.68 -10.22 0.67
CA ASP A 160 -11.29 -11.19 1.60
C ASP A 160 -10.84 -11.03 3.06
N ILE A 161 -10.13 -9.94 3.36
CA ILE A 161 -9.76 -9.57 4.73
C ILE A 161 -10.98 -9.10 5.54
N ASP A 162 -10.88 -9.17 6.87
CA ASP A 162 -11.84 -8.51 7.78
C ASP A 162 -11.72 -6.98 7.61
N PRO A 163 -12.79 -6.28 7.19
CA PRO A 163 -12.76 -4.83 6.99
C PRO A 163 -12.79 -4.04 8.29
N VAL A 164 -13.07 -4.68 9.43
CA VAL A 164 -13.10 -4.01 10.73
C VAL A 164 -11.68 -3.83 11.25
N PRO A 165 -11.16 -2.58 11.32
CA PRO A 165 -9.82 -2.35 11.80
C PRO A 165 -9.70 -2.68 13.30
N GLY A 166 -8.53 -3.18 13.72
CA GLY A 166 -8.35 -3.61 15.11
C GLY A 166 -6.90 -3.82 15.51
N ALA A 167 -6.71 -4.66 16.51
CA ALA A 167 -5.39 -4.90 17.13
C ALA A 167 -4.32 -5.36 16.11
N LYS A 168 -4.70 -6.13 15.10
CA LYS A 168 -3.76 -6.63 14.08
C LYS A 168 -3.16 -5.48 13.26
N GLN A 169 -3.98 -4.53 12.85
CA GLN A 169 -3.55 -3.34 12.10
C GLN A 169 -2.66 -2.43 12.97
N VAL A 170 -3.05 -2.23 14.24
CA VAL A 170 -2.26 -1.46 15.20
C VAL A 170 -0.88 -2.11 15.41
N GLU A 171 -0.79 -3.44 15.48
CA GLU A 171 0.48 -4.15 15.64
C GLU A 171 1.42 -3.94 14.44
N VAL A 172 0.88 -3.96 13.22
CA VAL A 172 1.66 -3.63 12.02
C VAL A 172 2.17 -2.19 12.07
N LEU A 173 1.31 -1.24 12.44
CA LEU A 173 1.67 0.18 12.55
C LEU A 173 2.71 0.44 13.66
N LYS A 174 2.72 -0.33 14.74
CA LYS A 174 3.79 -0.28 15.75
C LYS A 174 5.17 -0.56 15.17
N GLY A 175 5.26 -1.43 14.17
CA GLY A 175 6.52 -1.71 13.47
C GLY A 175 7.05 -0.53 12.65
N VAL A 176 6.16 0.36 12.20
CA VAL A 176 6.49 1.56 11.42
C VAL A 176 6.90 2.73 12.33
N GLY A 177 6.33 2.84 13.52
CA GLY A 177 6.53 3.96 14.44
C GLY A 177 7.99 4.33 14.72
N PRO A 178 8.87 3.38 15.11
CA PRO A 178 10.30 3.68 15.33
C PRO A 178 11.00 4.23 14.09
N ILE A 179 10.60 3.82 12.91
CA ILE A 179 11.16 4.30 11.64
C ILE A 179 10.81 5.76 11.42
N LEU A 180 9.56 6.16 11.72
CA LEU A 180 9.11 7.55 11.64
C LEU A 180 9.86 8.47 12.63
N VAL A 181 10.20 7.95 13.81
CA VAL A 181 11.00 8.70 14.79
C VAL A 181 12.45 8.83 14.32
N GLU A 182 13.04 7.75 13.82
CA GLU A 182 14.42 7.73 13.32
C GLU A 182 14.60 8.62 12.07
N SER A 183 13.60 8.68 11.19
CA SER A 183 13.61 9.57 10.03
C SER A 183 13.35 11.04 10.37
N GLY A 184 12.88 11.34 11.58
CA GLY A 184 12.51 12.68 12.03
C GLY A 184 11.12 13.14 11.58
N ASP A 185 10.31 12.24 11.01
CA ASP A 185 8.94 12.55 10.59
C ASP A 185 7.99 12.68 11.78
N VAL A 186 8.29 11.99 12.88
CA VAL A 186 7.58 12.11 14.17
C VAL A 186 8.58 12.46 15.26
N PRO A 187 8.28 13.44 16.14
CA PRO A 187 9.26 13.95 17.12
C PRO A 187 9.73 12.92 18.15
N SER A 188 8.84 12.00 18.58
CA SER A 188 9.19 11.03 19.62
C SER A 188 8.37 9.75 19.57
N GLN A 189 8.88 8.69 20.19
CA GLN A 189 8.13 7.43 20.37
C GLN A 189 6.85 7.64 21.19
N SER A 190 6.86 8.57 22.15
CA SER A 190 5.65 8.91 22.93
C SER A 190 4.53 9.46 22.06
N ASP A 191 4.85 10.19 20.98
CA ASP A 191 3.84 10.70 20.04
C ASP A 191 3.29 9.58 19.16
N VAL A 192 4.15 8.64 18.73
CA VAL A 192 3.72 7.41 18.06
C VAL A 192 2.75 6.61 18.95
N ASP A 193 3.12 6.37 20.20
CA ASP A 193 2.30 5.58 21.13
C ASP A 193 0.95 6.22 21.39
N LYS A 194 0.90 7.56 21.53
CA LYS A 194 -0.37 8.31 21.65
C LYS A 194 -1.23 8.15 20.40
N ALA A 195 -0.65 8.31 19.22
CA ALA A 195 -1.36 8.15 17.95
C ALA A 195 -1.95 6.75 17.82
N LEU A 196 -1.16 5.72 18.09
CA LEU A 196 -1.59 4.31 17.98
C LEU A 196 -2.75 3.96 18.92
N ASN A 197 -2.89 4.66 20.05
CA ASN A 197 -4.00 4.45 20.98
C ASN A 197 -5.34 5.03 20.50
N SER A 198 -5.34 5.91 19.50
CA SER A 198 -6.54 6.61 19.03
C SER A 198 -6.78 6.58 17.52
N ILE A 199 -5.80 6.07 16.73
CA ILE A 199 -5.86 6.15 15.26
C ILE A 199 -6.94 5.23 14.64
N VAL A 200 -7.34 4.18 15.35
CA VAL A 200 -8.32 3.21 14.87
C VAL A 200 -9.69 3.50 15.48
N ASP A 201 -10.66 3.76 14.60
CA ASP A 201 -12.07 3.85 14.95
C ASP A 201 -12.85 2.78 14.17
N ASP A 202 -13.31 1.75 14.86
CA ASP A 202 -13.99 0.60 14.28
C ASP A 202 -15.52 0.74 14.25
N GLN A 203 -16.06 1.82 14.83
CA GLN A 203 -17.50 1.97 15.04
C GLN A 203 -18.32 1.98 13.75
N PHE A 204 -17.78 2.55 12.67
CA PHE A 204 -18.45 2.63 11.38
C PHE A 204 -18.35 1.31 10.62
N ALA A 205 -17.18 0.67 10.61
CA ALA A 205 -16.98 -0.62 9.95
C ALA A 205 -17.81 -1.73 10.58
N LYS A 206 -17.98 -1.74 11.91
CA LYS A 206 -18.87 -2.68 12.62
C LYS A 206 -20.35 -2.53 12.25
N LYS A 207 -20.77 -1.38 11.76
CA LYS A 207 -22.14 -1.07 11.36
C LYS A 207 -22.33 -1.03 9.85
N ALA A 208 -21.29 -1.37 9.07
CA ALA A 208 -21.33 -1.29 7.62
C ALA A 208 -22.50 -2.12 7.03
N ASP A 209 -23.30 -1.49 6.18
CA ASP A 209 -24.46 -2.10 5.52
C ASP A 209 -24.36 -1.95 4.00
N SER A 210 -23.69 -2.92 3.37
CA SER A 210 -23.59 -2.98 1.91
C SER A 210 -24.95 -3.20 1.22
N ALA A 211 -25.91 -3.81 1.89
CA ALA A 211 -27.23 -4.05 1.33
C ALA A 211 -28.08 -2.78 1.23
N ALA A 212 -27.85 -1.81 2.11
CA ALA A 212 -28.50 -0.50 2.00
C ALA A 212 -28.04 0.24 0.73
N VAL A 213 -26.73 0.17 0.42
CA VAL A 213 -26.15 0.77 -0.78
C VAL A 213 -26.62 0.06 -2.05
N GLU A 214 -26.70 -1.27 -2.06
CA GLU A 214 -27.18 -2.06 -3.20
C GLU A 214 -28.61 -1.68 -3.63
N LYS A 215 -29.49 -1.37 -2.68
CA LYS A 215 -30.85 -0.90 -2.97
C LYS A 215 -30.85 0.45 -3.70
N ILE A 216 -29.95 1.36 -3.31
CA ILE A 216 -29.82 2.68 -3.95
C ILE A 216 -29.23 2.54 -5.35
N ALA A 217 -28.18 1.75 -5.51
CA ALA A 217 -27.54 1.49 -6.79
C ALA A 217 -28.53 0.98 -7.84
N LYS A 218 -29.35 -0.01 -7.50
CA LYS A 218 -30.41 -0.57 -8.38
C LYS A 218 -31.49 0.44 -8.78
N VAL A 219 -31.63 1.55 -8.07
CA VAL A 219 -32.58 2.63 -8.43
C VAL A 219 -31.96 3.58 -9.44
N VAL A 220 -30.65 3.81 -9.36
CA VAL A 220 -29.94 4.72 -10.25
C VAL A 220 -29.67 4.10 -11.63
N GLU A 221 -29.58 2.76 -11.72
CA GLU A 221 -29.38 2.01 -12.97
C GLU A 221 -30.66 1.87 -13.83
N LYS A 222 -31.81 2.34 -13.36
CA LYS A 222 -33.10 2.33 -14.07
C LYS A 222 -33.43 3.71 -14.66
#